data_c573ff0f8300cddaeff1a69a6252e6e2
#
_entry.id   c573ff0f8300cddaeff1a69a6252e6e2
#
_cell.length_a   1.000
_cell.length_b   1.000
_cell.length_c   1.000
_cell.angle_alpha   90.00
_cell.angle_beta   90.00
_cell.angle_gamma   90.00
#
_symmetry.space_group_name_H-M   'P 1'
#
loop_
_entity.id
_entity.type
_entity.pdbx_description
1 polymer ?
#
loop_
_entity_poly.entity_id
_entity_poly.type
_entity_poly.pdbx_seq_one_letter_code
_entity_poly.pdbx_strand_id
1 'polypeptide(L)'
;CFPAGQGSVLDLGAIFPHDVGMILELHSPLDMHLHLRDGDMMKLVAPLSSASFAGAVIMPNLVPPVADAGAVQAYRQRVLDACGDDVFQPYMTAFFRSYSEKELSRLKELVFGIKLYPAGATTNSEGGVKAMKDAEATLSIMQEMDIPLLVHGESHGFVMDREAEFLDVYRDLATRFPRLTICMEHITTAAAVQLLDEFENLAATVTLQHLLITLDDVAGGMLRPHLFCKPIAKRPEDREALLQAALSGHPRLMFGSDSAPHPIHAKEACGCAAGVFTAPIALPRLAALFDEHGALDRLQGFVSSHACALYGLNPPARTVRLQRREMLVPDAYEGHGQKVVPMDAGCTIPWRVM
;
A
#
# COMPACT_ATOMS: atom_id res chain seq x y z
N CYS A 1 -14.72 -11.63 -11.77
CA CYS A 1 -14.32 -11.42 -13.17
C CYS A 1 -14.93 -10.13 -13.63
N PHE A 2 -14.13 -9.13 -13.99
CA PHE A 2 -14.62 -7.90 -14.59
C PHE A 2 -15.02 -8.22 -16.04
N PRO A 3 -16.29 -7.99 -16.49
CA PRO A 3 -16.58 -8.03 -17.90
C PRO A 3 -15.89 -6.85 -18.55
N ALA A 4 -15.12 -7.10 -19.62
CA ALA A 4 -14.56 -6.06 -20.45
C ALA A 4 -15.67 -5.12 -20.92
N GLY A 5 -15.49 -3.80 -20.70
CA GLY A 5 -16.40 -2.79 -21.23
C GLY A 5 -16.51 -2.95 -22.74
N GLN A 6 -17.72 -2.81 -23.28
CA GLN A 6 -17.98 -2.83 -24.72
C GLN A 6 -17.33 -1.58 -25.38
N GLY A 7 -16.06 -1.72 -25.70
CA GLY A 7 -15.35 -0.85 -26.64
C GLY A 7 -15.03 -1.66 -27.87
N SER A 8 -15.33 -1.11 -29.05
CA SER A 8 -15.23 -1.64 -30.39
C SER A 8 -14.20 -2.76 -30.59
N VAL A 9 -14.69 -3.88 -31.14
CA VAL A 9 -13.90 -5.02 -31.60
C VAL A 9 -12.89 -4.52 -32.65
N LEU A 10 -11.64 -4.30 -32.21
CA LEU A 10 -10.48 -4.39 -33.08
C LEU A 10 -9.99 -5.84 -32.95
N ASP A 11 -10.11 -6.54 -34.08
CA ASP A 11 -9.61 -7.91 -34.30
C ASP A 11 -8.10 -7.94 -34.03
N LEU A 12 -7.69 -8.28 -32.81
CA LEU A 12 -6.32 -8.57 -32.45
C LEU A 12 -6.07 -10.07 -32.55
N GLY A 13 -6.07 -10.54 -33.78
CA GLY A 13 -5.52 -11.84 -34.16
C GLY A 13 -4.00 -11.85 -34.01
N ALA A 14 -3.49 -12.03 -32.81
CA ALA A 14 -2.20 -12.63 -32.51
C ALA A 14 -2.22 -13.05 -31.02
N ILE A 15 -2.91 -14.15 -30.72
CA ILE A 15 -2.66 -14.88 -29.47
C ILE A 15 -1.25 -15.48 -29.63
N PHE A 16 -0.23 -14.78 -29.09
CA PHE A 16 1.04 -15.43 -28.80
C PHE A 16 0.73 -16.63 -27.91
N PRO A 17 1.28 -17.82 -28.17
CA PRO A 17 1.13 -18.95 -27.27
C PRO A 17 1.72 -18.50 -25.94
N HIS A 18 0.89 -18.21 -24.96
CA HIS A 18 1.31 -17.92 -23.60
C HIS A 18 2.12 -19.13 -23.13
N ASP A 19 3.39 -18.92 -22.84
CA ASP A 19 4.29 -19.97 -22.42
C ASP A 19 3.84 -20.45 -21.02
N VAL A 20 2.97 -21.47 -21.04
CA VAL A 20 2.41 -22.10 -19.83
C VAL A 20 3.59 -22.73 -19.11
N GLY A 21 4.03 -22.11 -18.01
CA GLY A 21 5.18 -22.57 -17.23
C GLY A 21 6.30 -21.54 -17.05
N MET A 22 6.17 -20.34 -17.66
CA MET A 22 7.09 -19.24 -17.40
C MET A 22 7.21 -19.00 -15.89
N ILE A 23 8.45 -18.89 -15.41
CA ILE A 23 8.77 -18.59 -14.02
C ILE A 23 9.39 -17.20 -13.95
N LEU A 24 8.83 -16.35 -13.09
CA LEU A 24 9.38 -15.05 -12.71
C LEU A 24 9.97 -15.16 -11.31
N GLU A 25 11.21 -14.75 -11.13
CA GLU A 25 11.85 -14.66 -9.81
C GLU A 25 11.86 -13.20 -9.36
N LEU A 26 11.34 -12.96 -8.14
CA LEU A 26 11.41 -11.67 -7.47
C LEU A 26 12.33 -11.80 -6.26
N HIS A 27 13.33 -10.92 -6.18
CA HIS A 27 14.30 -10.92 -5.11
C HIS A 27 13.89 -9.94 -4.01
N SER A 28 13.69 -10.47 -2.81
CA SER A 28 13.31 -9.73 -1.61
C SER A 28 12.17 -8.72 -1.84
N PRO A 29 10.99 -9.16 -2.36
CA PRO A 29 9.88 -8.26 -2.59
C PRO A 29 9.39 -7.65 -1.28
N LEU A 30 9.06 -6.36 -1.31
CA LEU A 30 8.61 -5.55 -0.20
C LEU A 30 7.19 -5.01 -0.45
N ASP A 31 6.42 -4.93 0.62
CA ASP A 31 5.16 -4.19 0.66
C ASP A 31 5.38 -2.90 1.47
N MET A 32 5.40 -1.76 0.80
CA MET A 32 5.74 -0.48 1.44
C MET A 32 4.58 0.15 2.22
N HIS A 33 3.41 -0.52 2.30
CA HIS A 33 2.25 -0.05 3.07
C HIS A 33 1.30 -1.19 3.43
N LEU A 34 1.37 -1.69 4.66
CA LEU A 34 0.60 -2.87 5.08
C LEU A 34 -0.10 -2.66 6.43
N HIS A 35 -1.40 -2.98 6.48
CA HIS A 35 -2.19 -3.04 7.71
C HIS A 35 -2.39 -4.49 8.16
N LEU A 36 -1.84 -4.83 9.30
CA LEU A 36 -2.02 -6.17 9.89
C LEU A 36 -3.11 -6.21 10.97
N ARG A 37 -3.60 -5.03 11.42
CA ARG A 37 -4.49 -4.93 12.57
C ARG A 37 -3.83 -5.48 13.84
N ASP A 38 -4.60 -6.12 14.74
CA ASP A 38 -4.09 -6.76 15.95
C ASP A 38 -4.93 -8.00 16.29
N GLY A 39 -4.50 -8.77 17.27
CA GLY A 39 -5.22 -9.92 17.81
C GLY A 39 -5.53 -11.00 16.76
N ASP A 40 -6.75 -11.48 16.74
CA ASP A 40 -7.16 -12.60 15.88
C ASP A 40 -7.17 -12.27 14.39
N MET A 41 -7.43 -11.00 14.03
CA MET A 41 -7.29 -10.55 12.64
C MET A 41 -5.83 -10.65 12.19
N MET A 42 -4.87 -10.20 13.00
CA MET A 42 -3.45 -10.30 12.68
C MET A 42 -3.01 -11.75 12.49
N LYS A 43 -3.43 -12.66 13.39
CA LYS A 43 -3.12 -14.09 13.29
C LYS A 43 -3.60 -14.71 11.97
N LEU A 44 -4.71 -14.21 11.42
CA LEU A 44 -5.23 -14.66 10.12
C LEU A 44 -4.43 -14.07 8.96
N VAL A 45 -4.14 -12.76 8.96
CA VAL A 45 -3.66 -12.07 7.76
C VAL A 45 -2.15 -11.90 7.67
N ALA A 46 -1.43 -11.92 8.80
CA ALA A 46 0.04 -11.77 8.79
C ALA A 46 0.73 -12.91 8.02
N PRO A 47 0.37 -14.20 8.20
CA PRO A 47 0.94 -15.28 7.41
C PRO A 47 0.68 -15.15 5.91
N LEU A 48 -0.48 -14.60 5.52
CA LEU A 48 -0.83 -14.39 4.10
C LEU A 48 0.04 -13.31 3.43
N SER A 49 0.56 -12.36 4.20
CA SER A 49 1.51 -11.35 3.74
C SER A 49 2.95 -11.87 3.79
N SER A 50 3.37 -12.48 4.91
CA SER A 50 4.74 -12.98 5.08
C SER A 50 5.06 -14.15 4.16
N ALA A 51 4.07 -14.94 3.73
CA ALA A 51 4.26 -15.98 2.73
C ALA A 51 4.76 -15.46 1.37
N SER A 52 4.44 -14.21 1.00
CA SER A 52 4.74 -13.65 -0.31
C SER A 52 5.81 -12.55 -0.31
N PHE A 53 6.01 -11.83 0.81
CA PHE A 53 6.94 -10.70 0.89
C PHE A 53 8.12 -11.01 1.82
N ALA A 54 9.29 -10.45 1.51
CA ALA A 54 10.47 -10.51 2.39
C ALA A 54 10.38 -9.51 3.54
N GLY A 55 9.50 -8.52 3.44
CA GLY A 55 9.24 -7.55 4.47
C GLY A 55 8.12 -6.58 4.07
N ALA A 56 7.64 -5.83 5.05
CA ALA A 56 6.65 -4.78 4.80
C ALA A 56 6.75 -3.62 5.79
N VAL A 57 6.33 -2.43 5.34
CA VAL A 57 6.16 -1.25 6.20
C VAL A 57 4.81 -1.35 6.90
N ILE A 58 4.85 -1.54 8.22
CA ILE A 58 3.67 -1.85 9.04
C ILE A 58 3.04 -0.56 9.58
N MET A 59 1.77 -0.34 9.27
CA MET A 59 1.02 0.86 9.65
C MET A 59 0.61 0.87 11.13
N PRO A 60 0.66 2.04 11.80
CA PRO A 60 0.57 2.14 13.24
C PRO A 60 -0.84 2.46 13.78
N ASN A 61 -1.86 2.57 12.93
CA ASN A 61 -3.20 3.03 13.27
C ASN A 61 -4.07 1.96 13.95
N LEU A 62 -3.57 1.45 15.06
CA LEU A 62 -4.33 0.58 15.96
C LEU A 62 -5.17 1.41 16.95
N VAL A 63 -5.87 0.75 17.86
CA VAL A 63 -6.57 1.37 19.00
C VAL A 63 -6.06 0.70 20.29
N PRO A 64 -5.27 1.40 21.11
CA PRO A 64 -4.67 2.73 20.87
C PRO A 64 -3.61 2.70 19.75
N PRO A 65 -3.28 3.86 19.13
CA PRO A 65 -2.27 3.91 18.09
C PRO A 65 -0.86 3.61 18.62
N VAL A 66 -0.03 3.03 17.76
CA VAL A 66 1.38 2.73 18.08
C VAL A 66 2.19 4.03 17.95
N ALA A 67 2.46 4.72 19.07
CA ALA A 67 3.00 6.07 19.07
C ALA A 67 4.22 6.28 19.99
N ASP A 68 4.78 5.22 20.56
CA ASP A 68 6.01 5.30 21.38
C ASP A 68 6.87 4.04 21.22
N ALA A 69 8.09 4.09 21.70
CA ALA A 69 9.07 3.02 21.54
C ALA A 69 8.61 1.67 22.13
N GLY A 70 7.94 1.69 23.28
CA GLY A 70 7.43 0.49 23.92
C GLY A 70 6.30 -0.16 23.11
N ALA A 71 5.37 0.66 22.63
CA ALA A 71 4.27 0.22 21.77
C ALA A 71 4.80 -0.36 20.42
N VAL A 72 5.80 0.30 19.81
CA VAL A 72 6.45 -0.19 18.58
C VAL A 72 7.09 -1.56 18.80
N GLN A 73 7.88 -1.73 19.87
CA GLN A 73 8.53 -3.02 20.16
C GLN A 73 7.50 -4.12 20.44
N ALA A 74 6.48 -3.81 21.24
CA ALA A 74 5.43 -4.77 21.57
C ALA A 74 4.62 -5.18 20.33
N TYR A 75 4.31 -4.23 19.43
CA TYR A 75 3.61 -4.54 18.19
C TYR A 75 4.48 -5.34 17.23
N ARG A 76 5.77 -4.96 17.09
CA ARG A 76 6.73 -5.71 16.28
C ARG A 76 6.81 -7.19 16.72
N GLN A 77 6.88 -7.44 18.02
CA GLN A 77 6.93 -8.81 18.53
C GLN A 77 5.66 -9.61 18.16
N ARG A 78 4.47 -9.01 18.33
CA ARG A 78 3.21 -9.67 17.94
C ARG A 78 3.15 -9.98 16.44
N VAL A 79 3.68 -9.07 15.58
CA VAL A 79 3.76 -9.31 14.14
C VAL A 79 4.67 -10.50 13.84
N LEU A 80 5.86 -10.56 14.45
CA LEU A 80 6.79 -11.67 14.26
C LEU A 80 6.19 -13.00 14.74
N ASP A 81 5.56 -13.01 15.91
CA ASP A 81 4.89 -14.19 16.44
C ASP A 81 3.78 -14.68 15.49
N ALA A 82 3.04 -13.76 14.88
CA ALA A 82 1.98 -14.10 13.93
C ALA A 82 2.51 -14.59 12.56
N CYS A 83 3.69 -14.12 12.12
CA CYS A 83 4.34 -14.59 10.89
C CYS A 83 5.03 -15.97 11.07
N GLY A 84 5.25 -16.41 12.30
CA GLY A 84 5.88 -17.70 12.59
C GLY A 84 7.32 -17.79 12.08
N ASP A 85 7.63 -18.87 11.36
CA ASP A 85 8.99 -19.16 10.85
C ASP A 85 9.28 -18.50 9.47
N ASP A 86 8.35 -17.69 8.95
CA ASP A 86 8.56 -17.01 7.68
C ASP A 86 9.72 -16.01 7.74
N VAL A 87 10.54 -16.01 6.69
CA VAL A 87 11.59 -14.99 6.52
C VAL A 87 10.92 -13.68 6.15
N PHE A 88 10.59 -12.87 7.15
CA PHE A 88 9.87 -11.62 7.00
C PHE A 88 10.39 -10.53 7.94
N GLN A 89 10.71 -9.37 7.36
CA GLN A 89 11.16 -8.19 8.11
C GLN A 89 10.03 -7.18 8.26
N PRO A 90 9.42 -7.01 9.46
CA PRO A 90 8.51 -5.89 9.69
C PRO A 90 9.31 -4.60 9.88
N TYR A 91 9.11 -3.64 8.99
CA TYR A 91 9.57 -2.25 9.09
C TYR A 91 8.48 -1.46 9.81
N MET A 92 8.67 -1.25 11.10
CA MET A 92 7.65 -0.63 11.93
C MET A 92 7.52 0.85 11.65
N THR A 93 6.33 1.41 11.86
CA THR A 93 6.10 2.86 11.86
C THR A 93 5.50 3.30 13.19
N ALA A 94 5.63 4.58 13.53
CA ALA A 94 4.93 5.17 14.65
C ALA A 94 3.89 6.19 14.17
N PHE A 95 2.78 6.26 14.89
CA PHE A 95 1.70 7.21 14.61
C PHE A 95 2.16 8.64 14.90
N PHE A 96 1.97 9.56 13.96
CA PHE A 96 2.41 10.95 14.11
C PHE A 96 1.66 11.65 15.25
N ARG A 97 2.43 12.26 16.13
CA ARG A 97 2.00 13.25 17.12
C ARG A 97 3.13 14.25 17.32
N SER A 98 2.95 15.24 18.16
CA SER A 98 4.07 16.07 18.58
C SER A 98 5.06 15.22 19.38
N TYR A 99 6.32 15.21 18.96
CA TYR A 99 7.42 14.47 19.57
C TYR A 99 8.51 15.42 20.01
N SER A 100 9.09 15.18 21.18
CA SER A 100 10.36 15.75 21.57
C SER A 100 11.52 15.05 20.87
N GLU A 101 12.67 15.73 20.77
CA GLU A 101 13.90 15.15 20.24
C GLU A 101 14.30 13.84 20.95
N LYS A 102 14.16 13.81 22.28
CA LYS A 102 14.45 12.61 23.08
C LYS A 102 13.55 11.42 22.72
N GLU A 103 12.27 11.66 22.40
CA GLU A 103 11.35 10.60 21.98
C GLU A 103 11.68 10.11 20.60
N LEU A 104 11.95 11.01 19.64
CA LEU A 104 12.37 10.64 18.29
C LEU A 104 13.71 9.90 18.26
N SER A 105 14.68 10.29 19.09
CA SER A 105 15.95 9.56 19.23
C SER A 105 15.76 8.11 19.69
N ARG A 106 14.75 7.84 20.52
CA ARG A 106 14.41 6.48 20.93
C ARG A 106 13.67 5.70 19.85
N LEU A 107 12.87 6.39 19.06
CA LEU A 107 12.10 5.77 17.96
C LEU A 107 12.97 5.48 16.74
N LYS A 108 13.98 6.32 16.43
CA LYS A 108 14.80 6.23 15.22
C LYS A 108 15.34 4.82 14.96
N GLU A 109 15.81 4.13 15.99
CA GLU A 109 16.38 2.78 15.87
C GLU A 109 15.32 1.67 15.75
N LEU A 110 14.03 2.01 15.95
CA LEU A 110 12.94 1.07 16.04
C LEU A 110 11.96 1.16 14.88
N VAL A 111 11.93 2.32 14.19
CA VAL A 111 10.95 2.59 13.15
C VAL A 111 11.60 2.85 11.80
N PHE A 112 10.92 2.47 10.75
CA PHE A 112 11.21 2.88 9.38
C PHE A 112 10.90 4.37 9.19
N GLY A 113 9.80 4.85 9.73
CA GLY A 113 9.33 6.22 9.58
C GLY A 113 8.15 6.55 10.50
N ILE A 114 7.69 7.78 10.41
CA ILE A 114 6.53 8.28 11.16
C ILE A 114 5.36 8.47 10.19
N LYS A 115 4.22 7.84 10.50
CA LYS A 115 3.00 7.90 9.67
C LYS A 115 2.07 8.99 10.15
N LEU A 116 1.82 9.97 9.28
CA LEU A 116 0.91 11.08 9.50
C LEU A 116 -0.45 10.80 8.84
N TYR A 117 -1.49 11.00 9.61
CA TYR A 117 -2.88 11.04 9.16
C TYR A 117 -3.48 12.42 9.44
N PRO A 118 -4.17 13.06 8.49
CA PRO A 118 -5.10 14.13 8.84
C PRO A 118 -6.20 13.58 9.75
N ALA A 119 -6.62 14.36 10.75
CA ALA A 119 -7.57 13.90 11.77
C ALA A 119 -8.89 13.45 11.14
N GLY A 120 -9.29 12.19 11.35
CA GLY A 120 -10.54 11.63 10.82
C GLY A 120 -10.56 11.32 9.32
N ALA A 121 -9.42 11.37 8.62
CA ALA A 121 -9.36 11.08 7.18
C ALA A 121 -9.65 9.61 6.86
N THR A 122 -9.20 8.69 7.70
CA THR A 122 -9.38 7.24 7.50
C THR A 122 -9.63 6.50 8.82
N THR A 123 -9.66 5.18 8.78
CA THR A 123 -9.90 4.30 9.94
C THR A 123 -8.87 4.56 11.05
N ASN A 124 -9.35 4.77 12.30
CA ASN A 124 -8.53 5.00 13.50
C ASN A 124 -7.57 6.20 13.36
N SER A 125 -7.98 7.26 12.67
CA SER A 125 -7.19 8.48 12.49
C SER A 125 -7.73 9.70 13.23
N GLU A 126 -8.67 9.53 14.17
CA GLU A 126 -9.29 10.62 14.93
C GLU A 126 -8.25 11.43 15.73
N GLY A 127 -7.18 10.75 16.20
CA GLY A 127 -6.03 11.38 16.86
C GLY A 127 -5.00 12.02 15.94
N GLY A 128 -5.27 12.09 14.61
CA GLY A 128 -4.36 12.63 13.61
C GLY A 128 -4.15 14.14 13.71
N VAL A 129 -3.35 14.66 12.77
CA VAL A 129 -2.98 16.08 12.73
C VAL A 129 -4.17 16.94 12.32
N LYS A 130 -4.51 17.95 13.15
CA LYS A 130 -5.59 18.90 12.87
C LYS A 130 -5.15 20.08 12.03
N ALA A 131 -3.91 20.53 12.22
CA ALA A 131 -3.32 21.61 11.44
C ALA A 131 -1.82 21.36 11.24
N MET A 132 -1.32 21.48 10.00
CA MET A 132 0.09 21.19 9.68
C MET A 132 1.10 22.05 10.44
N LYS A 133 0.71 23.27 10.82
CA LYS A 133 1.55 24.13 11.70
C LYS A 133 1.91 23.49 13.04
N ASP A 134 1.05 22.60 13.56
CA ASP A 134 1.29 21.93 14.84
C ASP A 134 2.33 20.79 14.71
N ALA A 135 2.62 20.38 13.47
CA ALA A 135 3.60 19.34 13.14
C ALA A 135 5.03 19.89 12.96
N GLU A 136 5.21 21.18 12.73
CA GLU A 136 6.44 21.80 12.23
C GLU A 136 7.69 21.49 13.08
N ALA A 137 7.57 21.62 14.40
CA ALA A 137 8.71 21.33 15.30
C ALA A 137 9.15 19.85 15.21
N THR A 138 8.19 18.92 15.14
CA THR A 138 8.46 17.49 14.99
C THR A 138 9.10 17.19 13.63
N LEU A 139 8.58 17.78 12.54
CA LEU A 139 9.10 17.61 11.18
C LEU A 139 10.55 18.11 11.05
N SER A 140 10.87 19.24 11.69
CA SER A 140 12.24 19.76 11.75
C SER A 140 13.20 18.76 12.38
N ILE A 141 12.82 18.15 13.50
CA ILE A 141 13.65 17.14 14.18
C ILE A 141 13.75 15.87 13.33
N MET A 142 12.65 15.43 12.71
CA MET A 142 12.67 14.27 11.81
C MET A 142 13.64 14.46 10.64
N GLN A 143 13.65 15.66 10.04
CA GLN A 143 14.59 16.00 8.97
C GLN A 143 16.05 15.92 9.45
N GLU A 144 16.38 16.43 10.64
CA GLU A 144 17.74 16.36 11.19
C GLU A 144 18.16 14.94 11.58
N MET A 145 17.20 14.08 11.82
CA MET A 145 17.42 12.67 12.19
C MET A 145 17.31 11.69 11.02
N ASP A 146 17.01 12.16 9.81
CA ASP A 146 16.74 11.31 8.64
C ASP A 146 15.64 10.28 8.89
N ILE A 147 14.56 10.68 9.60
CA ILE A 147 13.38 9.82 9.82
C ILE A 147 12.33 10.13 8.75
N PRO A 148 11.99 9.21 7.84
CA PRO A 148 11.01 9.44 6.79
C PRO A 148 9.63 9.80 7.33
N LEU A 149 8.93 10.70 6.62
CA LEU A 149 7.53 11.04 6.83
C LEU A 149 6.66 10.31 5.83
N LEU A 150 5.70 9.54 6.31
CA LEU A 150 4.73 8.82 5.50
C LEU A 150 3.35 9.46 5.67
N VAL A 151 2.69 9.90 4.60
CA VAL A 151 1.51 10.75 4.72
C VAL A 151 0.30 10.16 4.01
N HIS A 152 -0.81 9.99 4.73
CA HIS A 152 -2.13 9.83 4.12
C HIS A 152 -2.61 11.22 3.65
N GLY A 153 -2.56 11.48 2.36
CA GLY A 153 -2.76 12.81 1.79
C GLY A 153 -4.19 13.06 1.33
N GLU A 154 -5.11 13.26 2.25
CA GLU A 154 -6.48 13.67 1.93
C GLU A 154 -6.91 14.89 2.73
N SER A 155 -7.56 15.85 2.07
CA SER A 155 -8.29 16.96 2.69
C SER A 155 -9.62 16.48 3.29
N HIS A 156 -10.43 17.42 3.82
CA HIS A 156 -11.81 17.18 4.24
C HIS A 156 -12.84 17.64 3.20
N GLY A 157 -12.39 17.94 1.97
CA GLY A 157 -13.23 18.39 0.88
C GLY A 157 -14.11 17.29 0.26
N PHE A 158 -14.57 17.52 -0.96
CA PHE A 158 -15.33 16.53 -1.70
C PHE A 158 -14.48 15.29 -1.99
N VAL A 159 -15.04 14.10 -1.77
CA VAL A 159 -14.29 12.83 -1.73
C VAL A 159 -13.41 12.56 -2.96
N MET A 160 -13.84 13.02 -4.15
CA MET A 160 -13.06 12.84 -5.38
C MET A 160 -11.86 13.79 -5.47
N ASP A 161 -11.91 14.93 -4.80
CA ASP A 161 -10.92 16.01 -4.92
C ASP A 161 -9.93 16.06 -3.75
N ARG A 162 -10.17 15.29 -2.67
CA ARG A 162 -9.42 15.33 -1.41
C ARG A 162 -7.91 15.19 -1.57
N GLU A 163 -7.45 14.28 -2.44
CA GLU A 163 -6.02 14.11 -2.70
C GLU A 163 -5.47 15.31 -3.50
N ALA A 164 -6.19 15.73 -4.55
CA ALA A 164 -5.77 16.89 -5.36
C ALA A 164 -5.67 18.17 -4.52
N GLU A 165 -6.62 18.39 -3.60
CA GLU A 165 -6.58 19.52 -2.66
C GLU A 165 -5.41 19.42 -1.66
N PHE A 166 -4.92 18.21 -1.37
CA PHE A 166 -3.80 17.99 -0.44
C PHE A 166 -2.43 18.19 -1.09
N LEU A 167 -2.33 18.25 -2.41
CA LEU A 167 -1.06 18.40 -3.13
C LEU A 167 -0.31 19.68 -2.75
N ASP A 168 -1.02 20.77 -2.46
CA ASP A 168 -0.40 22.01 -1.99
C ASP A 168 0.26 21.85 -0.62
N VAL A 169 -0.27 20.98 0.24
CA VAL A 169 0.38 20.61 1.51
C VAL A 169 1.68 19.86 1.25
N TYR A 170 1.71 18.94 0.30
CA TYR A 170 2.94 18.25 -0.09
C TYR A 170 4.00 19.21 -0.65
N ARG A 171 3.60 20.18 -1.50
CA ARG A 171 4.50 21.23 -2.02
C ARG A 171 5.09 22.08 -0.90
N ASP A 172 4.25 22.52 0.05
CA ASP A 172 4.72 23.28 1.23
C ASP A 172 5.72 22.45 2.06
N LEU A 173 5.38 21.20 2.37
CA LEU A 173 6.25 20.31 3.14
C LEU A 173 7.58 20.03 2.42
N ALA A 174 7.54 19.70 1.14
CA ALA A 174 8.75 19.40 0.37
C ALA A 174 9.69 20.62 0.24
N THR A 175 9.11 21.82 0.12
CA THR A 175 9.86 23.09 0.05
C THR A 175 10.48 23.44 1.40
N ARG A 176 9.73 23.32 2.48
CA ARG A 176 10.18 23.75 3.82
C ARG A 176 11.12 22.75 4.48
N PHE A 177 11.00 21.48 4.13
CA PHE A 177 11.83 20.39 4.66
C PHE A 177 12.56 19.65 3.54
N PRO A 178 13.50 20.28 2.83
CA PRO A 178 14.08 19.73 1.58
C PRO A 178 14.96 18.48 1.79
N ARG A 179 15.41 18.20 3.01
CA ARG A 179 16.16 16.98 3.34
C ARG A 179 15.28 15.86 3.91
N LEU A 180 14.02 16.16 4.24
CA LEU A 180 13.08 15.18 4.74
C LEU A 180 12.55 14.33 3.59
N THR A 181 12.76 13.02 3.62
CA THR A 181 12.10 12.12 2.69
C THR A 181 10.62 12.02 3.07
N ILE A 182 9.74 12.39 2.12
CA ILE A 182 8.29 12.41 2.31
C ILE A 182 7.67 11.42 1.33
N CYS A 183 6.95 10.43 1.84
CA CYS A 183 6.19 9.48 1.04
C CYS A 183 4.71 9.90 0.97
N MET A 184 4.25 10.16 -0.23
CA MET A 184 2.83 10.28 -0.56
C MET A 184 2.26 8.86 -0.65
N GLU A 185 1.55 8.45 0.40
CA GLU A 185 1.08 7.08 0.49
C GLU A 185 -0.16 6.83 -0.39
N HIS A 186 -0.21 5.64 -1.03
CA HIS A 186 -1.35 5.13 -1.79
C HIS A 186 -2.00 6.19 -2.71
N ILE A 187 -1.17 6.87 -3.52
CA ILE A 187 -1.64 7.94 -4.43
C ILE A 187 -2.69 7.42 -5.41
N THR A 188 -3.61 8.29 -5.79
CA THR A 188 -4.79 7.93 -6.59
C THR A 188 -5.05 8.84 -7.79
N THR A 189 -4.26 9.91 -7.99
CA THR A 189 -4.50 10.91 -9.04
C THR A 189 -3.31 11.09 -9.98
N ALA A 190 -3.59 11.46 -11.23
CA ALA A 190 -2.58 11.86 -12.20
C ALA A 190 -1.75 13.06 -11.72
N ALA A 191 -2.37 13.98 -10.98
CA ALA A 191 -1.69 15.14 -10.41
C ALA A 191 -0.67 14.77 -9.32
N ALA A 192 -0.93 13.72 -8.52
CA ALA A 192 0.03 13.22 -7.55
C ALA A 192 1.24 12.56 -8.23
N VAL A 193 1.04 11.87 -9.36
CA VAL A 193 2.14 11.34 -10.18
C VAL A 193 3.03 12.47 -10.69
N GLN A 194 2.43 13.54 -11.24
CA GLN A 194 3.17 14.70 -11.75
C GLN A 194 3.98 15.39 -10.63
N LEU A 195 3.44 15.46 -9.42
CA LEU A 195 4.13 16.09 -8.29
C LEU A 195 5.44 15.38 -7.91
N LEU A 196 5.57 14.07 -8.18
CA LEU A 196 6.84 13.36 -7.97
C LEU A 196 8.00 13.96 -8.78
N ASP A 197 7.74 14.51 -9.95
CA ASP A 197 8.76 15.10 -10.80
C ASP A 197 9.16 16.52 -10.37
N GLU A 198 8.33 17.18 -9.55
CA GLU A 198 8.60 18.54 -9.07
C GLU A 198 9.63 18.58 -7.92
N PHE A 199 9.73 17.52 -7.09
CA PHE A 199 10.57 17.51 -5.89
C PHE A 199 11.32 16.19 -5.71
N GLU A 200 12.64 16.27 -5.50
CA GLU A 200 13.50 15.08 -5.33
C GLU A 200 13.27 14.35 -3.99
N ASN A 201 12.80 15.06 -2.97
CA ASN A 201 12.53 14.53 -1.65
C ASN A 201 11.12 13.94 -1.49
N LEU A 202 10.31 13.92 -2.56
CA LEU A 202 9.05 13.20 -2.61
C LEU A 202 9.22 11.81 -3.19
N ALA A 203 8.54 10.85 -2.58
CA ALA A 203 8.32 9.51 -3.08
C ALA A 203 6.83 9.16 -2.97
N ALA A 204 6.39 8.05 -3.56
CA ALA A 204 5.02 7.62 -3.43
C ALA A 204 4.89 6.09 -3.38
N THR A 205 3.84 5.63 -2.72
CA THR A 205 3.31 4.28 -2.90
C THR A 205 2.05 4.31 -3.75
N VAL A 206 1.84 3.25 -4.52
CA VAL A 206 0.58 3.00 -5.23
C VAL A 206 0.14 1.56 -4.95
N THR A 207 -1.17 1.38 -4.84
CA THR A 207 -1.76 0.10 -4.45
C THR A 207 -2.18 -0.71 -5.66
N LEU A 208 -2.34 -2.02 -5.48
CA LEU A 208 -2.90 -2.90 -6.51
C LEU A 208 -4.29 -2.44 -6.97
N GLN A 209 -5.18 -2.12 -6.02
CA GLN A 209 -6.55 -1.70 -6.34
C GLN A 209 -6.56 -0.40 -7.16
N HIS A 210 -5.75 0.61 -6.83
CA HIS A 210 -5.73 1.87 -7.58
C HIS A 210 -5.12 1.74 -8.99
N LEU A 211 -4.33 0.69 -9.26
CA LEU A 211 -3.87 0.36 -10.60
C LEU A 211 -4.95 -0.35 -11.44
N LEU A 212 -5.95 -0.98 -10.81
CA LEU A 212 -6.90 -1.86 -11.48
C LEU A 212 -8.32 -1.29 -11.60
N ILE A 213 -8.80 -0.59 -10.56
CA ILE A 213 -10.20 -0.17 -10.47
C ILE A 213 -10.37 1.35 -10.49
N THR A 214 -11.56 1.76 -10.89
CA THR A 214 -12.06 3.13 -10.83
C THR A 214 -13.25 3.22 -9.87
N LEU A 215 -13.80 4.41 -9.66
CA LEU A 215 -15.01 4.59 -8.85
C LEU A 215 -16.21 3.82 -9.43
N ASP A 216 -16.26 3.63 -10.75
CA ASP A 216 -17.34 2.86 -11.39
C ASP A 216 -17.33 1.40 -10.96
N ASP A 217 -16.15 0.82 -10.70
CA ASP A 217 -16.05 -0.55 -10.19
C ASP A 217 -16.57 -0.68 -8.76
N VAL A 218 -16.51 0.39 -7.98
CA VAL A 218 -16.99 0.43 -6.59
C VAL A 218 -18.48 0.72 -6.53
N ALA A 219 -18.99 1.68 -7.31
CA ALA A 219 -20.33 2.26 -7.15
C ALA A 219 -21.06 2.60 -8.47
N GLY A 220 -20.49 2.30 -9.65
CA GLY A 220 -21.09 2.63 -10.96
C GLY A 220 -22.26 1.71 -11.36
N GLY A 221 -22.51 0.66 -10.60
CA GLY A 221 -23.64 -0.26 -10.76
C GLY A 221 -24.15 -0.70 -9.40
N MET A 222 -24.13 -1.99 -9.13
CA MET A 222 -24.33 -2.48 -7.76
C MET A 222 -23.10 -2.14 -6.91
N LEU A 223 -23.34 -1.64 -5.69
CA LEU A 223 -22.26 -1.32 -4.75
C LEU A 223 -21.42 -2.57 -4.43
N ARG A 224 -20.11 -2.45 -4.53
CA ARG A 224 -19.15 -3.50 -4.19
C ARG A 224 -18.36 -3.11 -2.93
N PRO A 225 -18.84 -3.45 -1.73
CA PRO A 225 -18.26 -2.99 -0.46
C PRO A 225 -16.82 -3.45 -0.28
N HIS A 226 -16.43 -4.62 -0.79
CA HIS A 226 -15.06 -5.15 -0.68
C HIS A 226 -14.03 -4.38 -1.51
N LEU A 227 -14.46 -3.50 -2.44
CA LEU A 227 -13.58 -2.60 -3.20
C LEU A 227 -13.53 -1.18 -2.63
N PHE A 228 -14.30 -0.88 -1.57
CA PHE A 228 -14.27 0.43 -0.94
C PHE A 228 -13.04 0.61 -0.07
N CYS A 229 -12.24 1.64 -0.36
CA CYS A 229 -11.04 2.06 0.39
C CYS A 229 -10.97 3.58 0.54
N LYS A 230 -10.00 4.07 1.28
CA LYS A 230 -9.63 5.49 1.40
C LYS A 230 -8.10 5.62 1.25
N PRO A 231 -7.64 6.46 0.30
CA PRO A 231 -8.44 7.25 -0.65
C PRO A 231 -9.30 6.37 -1.56
N ILE A 232 -10.45 6.93 -2.00
CA ILE A 232 -11.34 6.20 -2.91
C ILE A 232 -10.70 6.11 -4.30
N ALA A 233 -10.96 5.02 -5.04
CA ALA A 233 -10.58 4.90 -6.44
C ALA A 233 -11.17 6.07 -7.28
N LYS A 234 -10.38 6.63 -8.18
CA LYS A 234 -10.72 7.85 -8.92
C LYS A 234 -11.25 7.53 -10.32
N ARG A 235 -10.99 8.42 -11.27
CA ARG A 235 -11.42 8.33 -12.65
C ARG A 235 -10.53 7.41 -13.49
N PRO A 236 -10.99 6.96 -14.67
CA PRO A 236 -10.17 6.15 -15.58
C PRO A 236 -8.85 6.79 -15.98
N GLU A 237 -8.81 8.11 -16.20
CA GLU A 237 -7.59 8.86 -16.53
C GLU A 237 -6.59 8.89 -15.37
N ASP A 238 -7.06 8.94 -14.13
CA ASP A 238 -6.21 8.87 -12.94
C ASP A 238 -5.59 7.47 -12.81
N ARG A 239 -6.41 6.42 -12.90
CA ARG A 239 -5.93 5.04 -12.89
C ARG A 239 -4.89 4.80 -13.99
N GLU A 240 -5.14 5.30 -15.21
CA GLU A 240 -4.20 5.14 -16.33
C GLU A 240 -2.87 5.83 -16.05
N ALA A 241 -2.87 7.03 -15.48
CA ALA A 241 -1.65 7.76 -15.12
C ALA A 241 -0.81 6.98 -14.06
N LEU A 242 -1.47 6.42 -13.03
CA LEU A 242 -0.82 5.57 -12.03
C LEU A 242 -0.21 4.32 -12.67
N LEU A 243 -0.97 3.65 -13.53
CA LEU A 243 -0.54 2.45 -14.24
C LEU A 243 0.69 2.73 -15.11
N GLN A 244 0.66 3.79 -15.91
CA GLN A 244 1.79 4.17 -16.77
C GLN A 244 3.03 4.52 -15.95
N ALA A 245 2.89 5.21 -14.81
CA ALA A 245 4.01 5.51 -13.92
C ALA A 245 4.64 4.23 -13.32
N ALA A 246 3.83 3.25 -12.93
CA ALA A 246 4.30 1.97 -12.42
C ALA A 246 5.01 1.16 -13.51
N LEU A 247 4.40 1.03 -14.70
CA LEU A 247 4.94 0.26 -15.83
C LEU A 247 6.21 0.90 -16.44
N SER A 248 6.34 2.23 -16.41
CA SER A 248 7.55 2.93 -16.87
C SER A 248 8.74 2.73 -15.92
N GLY A 249 8.50 2.29 -14.68
CA GLY A 249 9.54 2.08 -13.67
C GLY A 249 10.02 3.39 -13.05
N HIS A 250 9.10 4.32 -12.73
CA HIS A 250 9.44 5.56 -12.05
C HIS A 250 10.19 5.27 -10.73
N PRO A 251 11.44 5.78 -10.53
CA PRO A 251 12.33 5.30 -9.46
C PRO A 251 11.89 5.67 -8.04
N ARG A 252 10.99 6.65 -7.88
CA ARG A 252 10.42 7.06 -6.59
C ARG A 252 8.97 6.61 -6.40
N LEU A 253 8.45 5.75 -7.29
CA LEU A 253 7.16 5.09 -7.13
C LEU A 253 7.36 3.62 -6.76
N MET A 254 6.70 3.19 -5.68
CA MET A 254 6.86 1.85 -5.10
C MET A 254 5.50 1.19 -4.88
N PHE A 255 5.51 -0.13 -4.83
CA PHE A 255 4.34 -0.89 -4.41
C PHE A 255 4.12 -0.74 -2.90
N GLY A 256 2.93 -0.30 -2.51
CA GLY A 256 2.42 -0.38 -1.16
C GLY A 256 0.98 -0.86 -1.24
N SER A 257 0.71 -2.06 -0.74
CA SER A 257 -0.59 -2.71 -0.98
C SER A 257 -1.77 -1.95 -0.39
N ASP A 258 -1.55 -1.24 0.70
CA ASP A 258 -2.62 -0.77 1.59
C ASP A 258 -3.65 -1.90 1.83
N SER A 259 -3.14 -3.14 1.90
CA SER A 259 -3.98 -4.28 2.25
C SER A 259 -4.52 -4.05 3.66
N ALA A 260 -5.80 -3.73 3.72
CA ALA A 260 -6.45 -3.25 4.93
C ALA A 260 -7.65 -4.15 5.28
N PRO A 261 -7.38 -5.33 5.87
CA PRO A 261 -8.40 -6.32 6.15
C PRO A 261 -9.44 -5.80 7.15
N HIS A 262 -10.69 -6.10 6.86
CA HIS A 262 -11.82 -5.94 7.75
C HIS A 262 -12.69 -7.20 7.70
N PRO A 263 -13.29 -7.62 8.82
CA PRO A 263 -14.17 -8.77 8.80
C PRO A 263 -15.40 -8.50 7.93
N ILE A 264 -15.94 -9.55 7.29
CA ILE A 264 -17.03 -9.45 6.33
C ILE A 264 -18.22 -8.63 6.87
N HIS A 265 -18.60 -8.82 8.15
CA HIS A 265 -19.70 -8.08 8.76
C HIS A 265 -19.44 -6.58 8.88
N ALA A 266 -18.20 -6.11 8.91
CA ALA A 266 -17.86 -4.69 8.93
C ALA A 266 -17.82 -4.09 7.51
N LYS A 267 -17.52 -4.91 6.51
CA LYS A 267 -17.57 -4.52 5.09
C LYS A 267 -19.00 -4.44 4.56
N GLU A 268 -19.84 -5.39 4.93
CA GLU A 268 -21.22 -5.53 4.44
C GLU A 268 -22.27 -4.89 5.36
N ALA A 269 -21.84 -3.94 6.19
CA ALA A 269 -22.71 -3.14 7.05
C ALA A 269 -22.99 -1.76 6.47
N CYS A 270 -24.00 -1.07 6.98
CA CYS A 270 -24.38 0.30 6.58
C CYS A 270 -23.25 1.32 6.68
N GLY A 271 -22.25 1.12 7.51
CA GLY A 271 -21.10 1.99 7.65
C GLY A 271 -19.83 1.42 6.99
N CYS A 272 -19.95 0.68 5.89
CA CYS A 272 -18.90 -0.07 5.21
C CYS A 272 -17.46 0.36 5.58
N ALA A 273 -16.71 -0.51 6.26
CA ALA A 273 -15.33 -0.19 6.66
C ALA A 273 -14.44 -0.01 5.42
N ALA A 274 -13.66 1.07 5.40
CA ALA A 274 -12.75 1.36 4.28
C ALA A 274 -11.49 0.49 4.36
N GLY A 275 -11.21 -0.25 3.30
CA GLY A 275 -10.03 -1.11 3.13
C GLY A 275 -10.30 -2.25 2.16
N VAL A 276 -9.36 -2.50 1.26
CA VAL A 276 -9.35 -3.64 0.34
C VAL A 276 -8.33 -4.64 0.84
N PHE A 277 -8.63 -5.92 0.82
CA PHE A 277 -7.71 -6.97 1.24
C PHE A 277 -7.05 -7.60 0.01
N THR A 278 -5.77 -7.33 -0.20
CA THR A 278 -5.02 -7.72 -1.40
C THR A 278 -3.81 -8.59 -1.13
N ALA A 279 -3.31 -8.66 0.10
CA ALA A 279 -2.04 -9.30 0.44
C ALA A 279 -1.82 -10.69 -0.21
N PRO A 280 -2.77 -11.65 -0.17
CA PRO A 280 -2.53 -13.00 -0.70
C PRO A 280 -2.47 -13.06 -2.23
N ILE A 281 -2.97 -12.04 -2.94
CA ILE A 281 -3.02 -12.00 -4.40
C ILE A 281 -2.10 -10.93 -5.02
N ALA A 282 -1.47 -10.11 -4.19
CA ALA A 282 -0.77 -8.92 -4.66
C ALA A 282 0.31 -9.23 -5.71
N LEU A 283 1.27 -10.08 -5.41
CA LEU A 283 2.34 -10.42 -6.37
C LEU A 283 1.81 -11.16 -7.61
N PRO A 284 0.95 -12.19 -7.52
CA PRO A 284 0.34 -12.81 -8.69
C PRO A 284 -0.41 -11.82 -9.59
N ARG A 285 -1.18 -10.91 -8.99
CA ARG A 285 -1.99 -9.95 -9.74
C ARG A 285 -1.15 -8.85 -10.37
N LEU A 286 -0.09 -8.39 -9.69
CA LEU A 286 0.91 -7.48 -10.26
C LEU A 286 1.66 -8.15 -11.42
N ALA A 287 2.08 -9.41 -11.27
CA ALA A 287 2.73 -10.13 -12.35
C ALA A 287 1.81 -10.25 -13.59
N ALA A 288 0.53 -10.53 -13.39
CA ALA A 288 -0.44 -10.55 -14.47
C ALA A 288 -0.57 -9.18 -15.15
N LEU A 289 -0.69 -8.11 -14.37
CA LEU A 289 -0.82 -6.74 -14.87
C LEU A 289 0.41 -6.30 -15.68
N PHE A 290 1.61 -6.53 -15.15
CA PHE A 290 2.86 -6.17 -15.84
C PHE A 290 3.10 -7.03 -17.08
N ASP A 291 2.70 -8.31 -17.05
CA ASP A 291 2.76 -9.22 -18.19
C ASP A 291 1.84 -8.79 -19.34
N GLU A 292 0.60 -8.43 -19.03
CA GLU A 292 -0.36 -7.88 -20.00
C GLU A 292 0.18 -6.67 -20.78
N HIS A 293 1.05 -5.87 -20.12
CA HIS A 293 1.64 -4.67 -20.70
C HIS A 293 3.08 -4.86 -21.19
N GLY A 294 3.62 -6.09 -21.17
CA GLY A 294 4.98 -6.39 -21.61
C GLY A 294 6.08 -5.74 -20.77
N ALA A 295 5.81 -5.49 -19.48
CA ALA A 295 6.66 -4.75 -18.56
C ALA A 295 7.14 -5.59 -17.35
N LEU A 296 7.16 -6.92 -17.45
CA LEU A 296 7.59 -7.83 -16.37
C LEU A 296 9.00 -7.50 -15.83
N ASP A 297 9.89 -6.99 -16.66
CA ASP A 297 11.23 -6.56 -16.29
C ASP A 297 11.24 -5.37 -15.31
N ARG A 298 10.16 -4.60 -15.25
CA ARG A 298 10.00 -3.46 -14.34
C ARG A 298 9.46 -3.85 -12.97
N LEU A 299 8.85 -5.04 -12.85
CA LEU A 299 8.18 -5.45 -11.62
C LEU A 299 9.15 -5.55 -10.43
N GLN A 300 10.38 -6.05 -10.62
CA GLN A 300 11.40 -6.11 -9.56
C GLN A 300 11.72 -4.72 -9.00
N GLY A 301 11.83 -3.71 -9.85
CA GLY A 301 12.01 -2.30 -9.44
C GLY A 301 10.88 -1.86 -8.54
N PHE A 302 9.66 -2.01 -9.02
CA PHE A 302 8.44 -1.55 -8.38
C PHE A 302 8.16 -2.20 -7.01
N VAL A 303 8.41 -3.52 -6.87
CA VAL A 303 8.13 -4.24 -5.61
C VAL A 303 9.35 -4.38 -4.68
N SER A 304 10.54 -3.89 -5.04
CA SER A 304 11.72 -4.07 -4.20
C SER A 304 12.78 -2.99 -4.43
N SER A 305 13.41 -2.96 -5.62
CA SER A 305 14.67 -2.23 -5.82
C SER A 305 14.55 -0.72 -5.65
N HIS A 306 13.41 -0.12 -6.01
CA HIS A 306 13.17 1.32 -5.82
C HIS A 306 13.17 1.68 -4.32
N ALA A 307 12.44 0.91 -3.49
CA ALA A 307 12.40 1.11 -2.05
C ALA A 307 13.79 0.93 -1.42
N CYS A 308 14.51 -0.14 -1.81
CA CYS A 308 15.85 -0.40 -1.30
C CYS A 308 16.81 0.75 -1.63
N ALA A 309 16.77 1.26 -2.87
CA ALA A 309 17.64 2.36 -3.30
C ALA A 309 17.31 3.68 -2.58
N LEU A 310 16.00 4.00 -2.48
CA LEU A 310 15.53 5.26 -1.89
C LEU A 310 15.81 5.35 -0.39
N TYR A 311 15.52 4.29 0.35
CA TYR A 311 15.58 4.28 1.81
C TYR A 311 16.83 3.57 2.38
N GLY A 312 17.73 3.08 1.53
CA GLY A 312 18.89 2.32 1.99
C GLY A 312 18.52 1.00 2.68
N LEU A 313 17.42 0.36 2.27
CA LEU A 313 16.96 -0.87 2.91
C LEU A 313 17.79 -2.07 2.49
N ASN A 314 18.02 -2.97 3.44
CA ASN A 314 18.65 -4.26 3.20
C ASN A 314 17.74 -5.39 3.73
N PRO A 315 16.67 -5.74 2.99
CA PRO A 315 15.73 -6.77 3.40
C PRO A 315 16.40 -8.14 3.44
N PRO A 316 15.83 -9.11 4.19
CA PRO A 316 16.31 -10.49 4.18
C PRO A 316 16.36 -11.05 2.75
N ALA A 317 17.43 -11.78 2.45
CA ALA A 317 17.57 -12.45 1.16
C ALA A 317 16.48 -13.52 1.00
N ARG A 318 15.54 -13.28 0.10
CA ARG A 318 14.43 -14.19 -0.21
C ARG A 318 14.09 -14.11 -1.68
N THR A 319 14.02 -15.24 -2.36
CA THR A 319 13.52 -15.32 -3.74
C THR A 319 12.10 -15.86 -3.72
N VAL A 320 11.16 -15.07 -4.22
CA VAL A 320 9.78 -15.48 -4.44
C VAL A 320 9.61 -15.83 -5.91
N ARG A 321 9.17 -17.06 -6.17
CA ARG A 321 8.94 -17.56 -7.52
C ARG A 321 7.47 -17.49 -7.87
N LEU A 322 7.16 -16.85 -8.98
CA LEU A 322 5.83 -16.80 -9.57
C LEU A 322 5.82 -17.63 -10.84
N GLN A 323 4.81 -18.44 -10.99
CA GLN A 323 4.60 -19.26 -12.20
C GLN A 323 3.39 -18.74 -12.96
N ARG A 324 3.53 -18.60 -14.30
CA ARG A 324 2.39 -18.35 -15.18
C ARG A 324 1.54 -19.62 -15.23
N ARG A 325 0.65 -19.72 -14.29
CA ARG A 325 -0.34 -20.79 -14.13
C ARG A 325 -1.53 -20.25 -13.37
N GLU A 326 -2.71 -20.61 -13.83
CA GLU A 326 -3.96 -20.18 -13.21
C GLU A 326 -4.04 -20.51 -11.72
N MET A 327 -4.54 -19.55 -10.95
CA MET A 327 -4.86 -19.63 -9.54
C MET A 327 -6.28 -19.13 -9.32
N LEU A 328 -7.16 -19.96 -8.76
CA LEU A 328 -8.45 -19.53 -8.27
C LEU A 328 -8.28 -18.79 -6.95
N VAL A 329 -8.74 -17.54 -6.88
CA VAL A 329 -8.76 -16.78 -5.63
C VAL A 329 -9.89 -17.32 -4.74
N PRO A 330 -9.63 -17.69 -3.48
CA PRO A 330 -10.68 -18.13 -2.57
C PRO A 330 -11.76 -17.06 -2.38
N ASP A 331 -13.00 -17.48 -2.14
CA ASP A 331 -14.10 -16.56 -1.84
C ASP A 331 -13.86 -15.77 -0.55
N ALA A 332 -13.16 -16.36 0.41
CA ALA A 332 -12.76 -15.74 1.65
C ALA A 332 -11.59 -16.51 2.30
N TYR A 333 -10.85 -15.82 3.17
CA TYR A 333 -9.93 -16.43 4.12
C TYR A 333 -10.58 -16.45 5.50
N GLU A 334 -10.53 -17.60 6.16
CA GLU A 334 -11.16 -17.81 7.46
C GLU A 334 -10.18 -18.44 8.46
N GLY A 335 -10.19 -17.93 9.68
CA GLY A 335 -9.38 -18.43 10.80
C GLY A 335 -9.52 -17.55 12.03
N HIS A 336 -9.23 -18.09 13.21
CA HIS A 336 -9.27 -17.37 14.48
C HIS A 336 -10.58 -16.61 14.73
N GLY A 337 -11.72 -17.14 14.25
CA GLY A 337 -13.02 -16.47 14.38
C GLY A 337 -13.21 -15.27 13.45
N GLN A 338 -12.31 -15.03 12.49
CA GLN A 338 -12.35 -13.97 11.50
C GLN A 338 -12.65 -14.53 10.11
N LYS A 339 -13.32 -13.74 9.29
CA LYS A 339 -13.56 -14.01 7.87
C LYS A 339 -13.33 -12.74 7.06
N VAL A 340 -12.40 -12.79 6.09
CA VAL A 340 -12.02 -11.66 5.25
C VAL A 340 -12.14 -12.05 3.78
N VAL A 341 -12.78 -11.22 2.98
CA VAL A 341 -12.95 -11.40 1.55
C VAL A 341 -11.82 -10.67 0.81
N PRO A 342 -11.02 -11.35 -0.01
CA PRO A 342 -9.97 -10.70 -0.79
C PRO A 342 -10.55 -9.97 -2.00
N MET A 343 -9.79 -9.03 -2.55
CA MET A 343 -10.02 -8.55 -3.92
C MET A 343 -9.98 -9.74 -4.90
N ASP A 344 -10.76 -9.70 -5.96
CA ASP A 344 -10.89 -10.77 -6.96
C ASP A 344 -11.38 -12.12 -6.39
N ALA A 345 -12.09 -12.14 -5.26
CA ALA A 345 -12.70 -13.36 -4.70
C ALA A 345 -13.50 -14.13 -5.76
N GLY A 346 -13.29 -15.45 -5.88
CA GLY A 346 -13.92 -16.30 -6.87
C GLY A 346 -13.42 -16.13 -8.31
N CYS A 347 -12.48 -15.24 -8.57
CA CYS A 347 -11.88 -15.03 -9.90
C CYS A 347 -10.61 -15.87 -10.09
N THR A 348 -10.27 -16.11 -11.37
CA THR A 348 -9.02 -16.78 -11.74
C THR A 348 -7.97 -15.73 -12.13
N ILE A 349 -6.76 -15.86 -11.59
CA ILE A 349 -5.58 -15.04 -11.91
C ILE A 349 -4.60 -15.93 -12.70
N PRO A 350 -3.96 -15.43 -13.80
CA PRO A 350 -3.09 -16.27 -14.65
C PRO A 350 -1.71 -16.55 -14.06
N TRP A 351 -1.38 -16.02 -12.89
CA TRP A 351 -0.13 -16.21 -12.17
C TRP A 351 -0.37 -16.69 -10.73
N ARG A 352 0.59 -17.44 -10.17
CA ARG A 352 0.55 -17.88 -8.77
C ARG A 352 1.95 -17.87 -8.15
N VAL A 353 2.02 -17.76 -6.84
CA VAL A 353 3.23 -18.07 -6.06
C VAL A 353 3.44 -19.60 -6.04
N MET A 354 4.69 -20.05 -6.18
CA MET A 354 5.07 -21.46 -6.16
C MET A 354 5.28 -21.98 -4.73
#